data_7d2967a4fdc3ea68a406148586991dad
#
_entry.id   7d2967a4fdc3ea68a406148586991dad
#
_cell.length_a   1.000
_cell.length_b   1.000
_cell.length_c   1.000
_cell.angle_alpha   90.00
_cell.angle_beta   90.00
_cell.angle_gamma   90.00
#
_symmetry.space_group_name_H-M   'P 1'
#
loop_
_entity.id
_entity.type
_entity.pdbx_description
1 polymer ?
#
loop_
_entity_poly.entity_id
_entity_poly.type
_entity_poly.pdbx_seq_one_letter_code
_entity_poly.pdbx_strand_id
1 'polypeptide(L)'
;GKTSGMMLEFPCPSNTNSGQFAAWKSRGDVIAASFGHDHINNFIGNVDGIDLVMCPGVTFQSYGRYITRAVRIFELDENDPWSYNTHLYKYTDAFGWGLYSWYIGAKYGQSPAMWIPIALAGVLGVAAGVGTIVMINNIVIGATVTAGVIALIYFITHSQQ
;
A
#
# COMPACT_ATOMS: atom_id res chain seq x y z
N GLY A 1 1.13 25.52 1.84
CA GLY A 1 -0.08 24.74 1.61
C GLY A 1 -0.27 23.71 2.71
N LYS A 2 -1.50 23.31 2.96
CA LYS A 2 -1.81 22.29 3.95
C LYS A 2 -1.52 20.92 3.31
N THR A 3 -0.66 20.10 3.92
CA THR A 3 -0.38 18.74 3.47
C THR A 3 -0.82 17.75 4.52
N SER A 4 -1.38 16.63 4.08
CA SER A 4 -1.77 15.51 4.94
C SER A 4 -1.45 14.19 4.27
N GLY A 5 -1.40 13.09 5.03
CA GLY A 5 -1.11 11.77 4.50
C GLY A 5 0.39 11.46 4.41
N MET A 6 0.74 10.45 3.63
CA MET A 6 2.09 9.90 3.54
C MET A 6 2.57 9.89 2.09
N MET A 7 3.82 10.29 1.89
CA MET A 7 4.58 10.11 0.65
C MET A 7 5.67 9.07 0.93
N LEU A 8 5.54 7.88 0.37
CA LEU A 8 6.42 6.74 0.62
C LEU A 8 7.22 6.31 -0.62
N GLU A 9 6.91 6.91 -1.75
CA GLU A 9 7.68 6.81 -2.99
C GLU A 9 7.66 8.17 -3.70
N PHE A 10 8.68 8.42 -4.52
CA PHE A 10 8.72 9.66 -5.30
C PHE A 10 7.61 9.64 -6.35
N PRO A 11 6.84 10.73 -6.48
CA PRO A 11 5.90 10.89 -7.59
C PRO A 11 6.59 10.71 -8.93
N CYS A 12 5.93 9.99 -9.84
CA CYS A 12 6.43 9.76 -11.20
C CYS A 12 5.71 10.70 -12.19
N PRO A 13 6.10 11.97 -12.27
CA PRO A 13 5.51 12.89 -13.22
C PRO A 13 5.94 12.56 -14.66
N SER A 14 5.14 12.99 -15.62
CA SER A 14 5.55 12.99 -17.02
C SER A 14 6.80 13.87 -17.24
N ASN A 15 7.69 13.45 -18.13
CA ASN A 15 8.84 14.26 -18.55
C ASN A 15 8.41 15.50 -19.37
N THR A 16 7.15 15.54 -19.82
CA THR A 16 6.60 16.64 -20.61
C THR A 16 5.56 17.38 -19.79
N ASN A 17 5.76 18.66 -19.58
CA ASN A 17 4.74 19.53 -19.01
C ASN A 17 3.73 19.90 -20.09
N SER A 18 2.53 19.32 -20.02
CA SER A 18 1.44 19.59 -20.97
C SER A 18 0.71 20.92 -20.72
N GLY A 19 1.06 21.66 -19.65
CA GLY A 19 0.34 22.87 -19.24
C GLY A 19 -0.98 22.59 -18.52
N GLN A 20 -1.29 21.35 -18.15
CA GLN A 20 -2.56 20.96 -17.55
C GLN A 20 -2.86 21.76 -16.26
N PHE A 21 -1.90 21.91 -15.37
CA PHE A 21 -2.08 22.67 -14.12
C PHE A 21 -2.36 24.16 -14.39
N ALA A 22 -1.65 24.74 -15.36
CA ALA A 22 -1.88 26.13 -15.78
C ALA A 22 -3.30 26.32 -16.35
N ALA A 23 -3.80 25.33 -17.11
CA ALA A 23 -5.16 25.33 -17.63
C ALA A 23 -6.20 25.26 -16.50
N TRP A 24 -6.01 24.41 -15.47
CA TRP A 24 -6.89 24.37 -14.29
C TRP A 24 -6.94 25.70 -13.55
N LYS A 25 -5.77 26.32 -13.33
CA LYS A 25 -5.70 27.63 -12.70
C LYS A 25 -6.41 28.72 -13.52
N SER A 26 -6.22 28.69 -14.84
CA SER A 26 -6.84 29.67 -15.75
C SER A 26 -8.36 29.54 -15.76
N ARG A 27 -8.90 28.33 -15.66
CA ARG A 27 -10.35 28.12 -15.54
C ARG A 27 -10.93 28.64 -14.24
N GLY A 28 -10.22 28.43 -13.12
CA GLY A 28 -10.63 28.90 -11.81
C GLY A 28 -11.77 28.12 -11.14
N ASP A 29 -12.23 27.02 -11.75
CA ASP A 29 -13.32 26.17 -11.25
C ASP A 29 -12.84 24.78 -10.83
N VAL A 30 -11.55 24.51 -10.85
CA VAL A 30 -10.96 23.24 -10.40
C VAL A 30 -10.47 23.42 -8.96
N ILE A 31 -11.12 22.75 -8.01
CA ILE A 31 -10.75 22.79 -6.59
C ILE A 31 -9.83 21.64 -6.18
N ALA A 32 -9.88 20.51 -6.89
CA ALA A 32 -9.04 19.35 -6.61
C ALA A 32 -8.79 18.52 -7.88
N ALA A 33 -7.69 17.78 -7.87
CA ALA A 33 -7.38 16.76 -8.87
C ALA A 33 -6.87 15.50 -8.17
N SER A 34 -7.36 14.33 -8.57
CA SER A 34 -6.94 13.04 -8.01
C SER A 34 -6.02 12.30 -8.96
N PHE A 35 -5.02 11.62 -8.40
CA PHE A 35 -3.98 10.92 -9.14
C PHE A 35 -3.83 9.50 -8.62
N GLY A 36 -3.64 8.56 -9.52
CA GLY A 36 -3.18 7.20 -9.26
C GLY A 36 -1.69 7.05 -9.57
N HIS A 37 -1.29 5.88 -10.03
CA HIS A 37 0.05 5.45 -10.43
C HIS A 37 0.97 5.09 -9.26
N ASP A 38 1.16 5.99 -8.31
CA ASP A 38 2.05 5.76 -7.15
C ASP A 38 1.28 5.00 -6.07
N HIS A 39 1.51 3.70 -5.97
CA HIS A 39 0.61 2.79 -5.24
C HIS A 39 0.71 2.89 -3.71
N ILE A 40 1.79 3.45 -3.19
CA ILE A 40 2.00 3.57 -1.75
C ILE A 40 1.88 5.00 -1.22
N ASN A 41 1.62 5.96 -2.11
CA ASN A 41 1.35 7.35 -1.74
C ASN A 41 -0.13 7.58 -1.45
N ASN A 42 -0.42 8.39 -0.42
CA ASN A 42 -1.79 8.77 -0.08
C ASN A 42 -1.90 10.21 0.43
N PHE A 43 -0.92 11.04 0.12
CA PHE A 43 -0.90 12.43 0.58
C PHE A 43 -1.87 13.32 -0.21
N ILE A 44 -2.19 14.45 0.40
CA ILE A 44 -2.90 15.56 -0.21
C ILE A 44 -2.00 16.80 -0.04
N GLY A 45 -1.71 17.47 -1.12
CA GLY A 45 -0.99 18.74 -1.12
C GLY A 45 -1.81 19.82 -1.79
N ASN A 46 -1.84 21.04 -1.23
CA ASN A 46 -2.48 22.18 -1.87
C ASN A 46 -1.46 23.05 -2.57
N VAL A 47 -1.67 23.31 -3.84
CA VAL A 47 -0.85 24.18 -4.68
C VAL A 47 -1.76 25.24 -5.31
N ASP A 48 -1.53 26.50 -4.96
CA ASP A 48 -2.27 27.63 -5.50
C ASP A 48 -3.81 27.49 -5.41
N GLY A 49 -4.31 26.89 -4.34
CA GLY A 49 -5.73 26.72 -4.11
C GLY A 49 -6.33 25.41 -4.67
N ILE A 50 -5.57 24.62 -5.44
CA ILE A 50 -6.01 23.34 -5.98
C ILE A 50 -5.40 22.22 -5.15
N ASP A 51 -6.23 21.31 -4.64
CA ASP A 51 -5.78 20.13 -3.94
C ASP A 51 -5.29 19.06 -4.92
N LEU A 52 -4.07 18.58 -4.72
CA LEU A 52 -3.49 17.45 -5.45
C LEU A 52 -3.57 16.21 -4.56
N VAL A 53 -4.44 15.27 -4.91
CA VAL A 53 -4.86 14.17 -4.06
C VAL A 53 -4.33 12.85 -4.61
N MET A 54 -3.34 12.24 -3.92
CA MET A 54 -2.82 10.92 -4.29
C MET A 54 -3.74 9.81 -3.78
N CYS A 55 -4.09 8.90 -4.69
CA CYS A 55 -4.92 7.75 -4.42
C CYS A 55 -4.04 6.48 -4.41
N PRO A 56 -3.93 5.78 -3.27
CA PRO A 56 -3.09 4.58 -3.17
C PRO A 56 -3.67 3.42 -3.98
N GLY A 57 -2.82 2.43 -4.27
CA GLY A 57 -3.24 1.20 -4.92
C GLY A 57 -4.13 0.36 -4.02
N VAL A 58 -5.25 -0.15 -4.56
CA VAL A 58 -6.19 -1.00 -3.82
C VAL A 58 -6.04 -2.48 -4.17
N THR A 59 -5.65 -2.79 -5.40
CA THR A 59 -5.58 -4.18 -5.89
C THR A 59 -4.32 -4.89 -5.43
N PHE A 60 -4.38 -6.23 -5.40
CA PHE A 60 -3.23 -7.08 -5.09
C PHE A 60 -2.45 -7.53 -6.34
N GLN A 61 -2.88 -7.13 -7.52
CA GLN A 61 -2.22 -7.47 -8.78
C GLN A 61 -1.02 -6.59 -9.11
N SER A 62 -0.76 -5.59 -8.30
CA SER A 62 0.38 -4.70 -8.42
C SER A 62 1.01 -4.47 -7.05
N TYR A 63 2.23 -3.90 -7.05
CA TYR A 63 2.94 -3.61 -5.82
C TYR A 63 2.12 -2.69 -4.89
N GLY A 64 2.41 -2.76 -3.62
CA GLY A 64 1.74 -1.95 -2.61
C GLY A 64 2.14 -2.42 -1.22
N ARG A 65 1.70 -1.70 -0.21
CA ARG A 65 1.95 -2.07 1.19
C ARG A 65 0.63 -2.37 1.88
N TYR A 66 0.62 -3.38 2.71
CA TYR A 66 -0.53 -3.76 3.53
C TYR A 66 -1.19 -2.57 4.23
N ILE A 67 -0.39 -1.69 4.83
CA ILE A 67 -0.86 -0.54 5.60
C ILE A 67 -1.34 0.65 4.76
N THR A 68 -0.96 0.70 3.47
CA THR A 68 -1.33 1.81 2.58
C THR A 68 -2.38 1.45 1.56
N ARG A 69 -2.69 0.15 1.36
CA ARG A 69 -3.76 -0.26 0.44
C ARG A 69 -5.09 0.30 0.90
N ALA A 70 -5.72 1.06 0.05
CA ALA A 70 -6.98 1.73 0.36
C ALA A 70 -7.75 2.13 -0.90
N VAL A 71 -9.04 2.34 -0.72
CA VAL A 71 -9.88 3.13 -1.64
C VAL A 71 -9.94 4.54 -1.08
N ARG A 72 -9.76 5.54 -1.91
CA ARG A 72 -10.05 6.91 -1.55
C ARG A 72 -11.49 7.25 -1.91
N ILE A 73 -12.22 7.74 -0.95
CA ILE A 73 -13.62 8.13 -1.10
C ILE A 73 -13.67 9.65 -1.16
N PHE A 74 -14.46 10.18 -2.08
CA PHE A 74 -14.78 11.60 -2.20
C PHE A 74 -16.27 11.75 -1.97
N GLU A 75 -16.63 12.64 -1.06
CA GLU A 75 -18.00 13.01 -0.73
C GLU A 75 -18.24 14.41 -1.24
N LEU A 76 -19.17 14.55 -2.17
CA LEU A 76 -19.52 15.82 -2.80
C LEU A 76 -20.93 16.20 -2.37
N ASP A 77 -21.13 17.48 -2.06
CA ASP A 77 -22.46 18.04 -1.80
C ASP A 77 -22.88 18.91 -3.00
N GLU A 78 -23.98 18.58 -3.63
CA GLU A 78 -24.52 19.34 -4.76
C GLU A 78 -24.95 20.77 -4.39
N ASN A 79 -25.19 21.03 -3.10
CA ASN A 79 -25.52 22.36 -2.60
C ASN A 79 -24.29 23.21 -2.26
N ASP A 80 -23.10 22.57 -2.20
CA ASP A 80 -21.82 23.24 -1.99
C ASP A 80 -20.74 22.69 -2.93
N PRO A 81 -20.79 23.03 -4.22
CA PRO A 81 -19.90 22.48 -5.23
C PRO A 81 -18.43 22.94 -5.08
N TRP A 82 -18.15 23.85 -4.16
CA TRP A 82 -16.82 24.39 -3.91
C TRP A 82 -16.11 23.73 -2.73
N SER A 83 -16.72 22.71 -2.14
CA SER A 83 -16.10 21.90 -1.10
C SER A 83 -16.25 20.40 -1.36
N TYR A 84 -15.44 19.63 -0.69
CA TYR A 84 -15.54 18.17 -0.68
C TYR A 84 -14.90 17.63 0.60
N ASN A 85 -15.37 16.46 1.01
CA ASN A 85 -14.69 15.64 2.00
C ASN A 85 -13.98 14.48 1.32
N THR A 86 -12.86 14.04 1.88
CA THR A 86 -12.18 12.83 1.41
C THR A 86 -11.53 12.08 2.54
N HIS A 87 -11.66 10.76 2.48
CA HIS A 87 -11.02 9.85 3.42
C HIS A 87 -10.58 8.57 2.73
N LEU A 88 -9.75 7.79 3.44
CA LEU A 88 -9.28 6.48 2.98
C LEU A 88 -10.07 5.39 3.69
N TYR A 89 -10.62 4.46 2.93
CA TYR A 89 -11.10 3.18 3.44
C TYR A 89 -10.01 2.14 3.17
N LYS A 90 -9.28 1.79 4.22
CA LYS A 90 -8.08 0.96 4.12
C LYS A 90 -8.43 -0.52 4.08
N TYR A 91 -7.53 -1.32 3.53
CA TYR A 91 -7.60 -2.77 3.62
C TYR A 91 -7.75 -3.26 5.07
N THR A 92 -7.04 -2.63 6.00
CA THR A 92 -7.12 -2.94 7.43
C THR A 92 -8.45 -2.58 8.08
N ASP A 93 -9.17 -1.62 7.53
CA ASP A 93 -10.52 -1.26 8.00
C ASP A 93 -11.53 -2.32 7.56
N ALA A 94 -11.35 -2.89 6.35
CA ALA A 94 -12.21 -3.94 5.81
C ALA A 94 -11.96 -5.32 6.45
N PHE A 95 -10.69 -5.68 6.70
CA PHE A 95 -10.27 -7.03 7.06
C PHE A 95 -9.59 -7.13 8.43
N GLY A 96 -9.43 -6.00 9.12
CA GLY A 96 -8.80 -5.92 10.44
C GLY A 96 -7.27 -6.03 10.41
N TRP A 97 -6.67 -5.99 11.60
CA TRP A 97 -5.22 -6.03 11.81
C TRP A 97 -4.72 -7.42 12.24
N GLY A 98 -5.56 -8.45 12.14
CA GLY A 98 -5.22 -9.81 12.55
C GLY A 98 -4.14 -10.46 11.68
N LEU A 99 -3.51 -11.52 12.21
CA LEU A 99 -2.46 -12.29 11.50
C LEU A 99 -2.95 -12.84 10.16
N TYR A 100 -4.20 -13.26 10.07
CA TYR A 100 -4.78 -13.76 8.82
C TYR A 100 -4.88 -12.67 7.77
N SER A 101 -5.41 -11.50 8.12
CA SER A 101 -5.51 -10.35 7.24
C SER A 101 -4.13 -9.91 6.74
N TRP A 102 -3.16 -9.86 7.65
CA TRP A 102 -1.77 -9.56 7.32
C TRP A 102 -1.15 -10.63 6.39
N TYR A 103 -1.39 -11.93 6.66
CA TYR A 103 -0.94 -13.02 5.79
C TYR A 103 -1.52 -12.90 4.37
N ILE A 104 -2.81 -12.61 4.22
CA ILE A 104 -3.45 -12.41 2.91
C ILE A 104 -2.85 -11.20 2.21
N GLY A 105 -2.66 -10.10 2.91
CA GLY A 105 -2.01 -8.90 2.38
C GLY A 105 -0.57 -9.14 1.93
N ALA A 106 0.17 -9.98 2.65
CA ALA A 106 1.53 -10.36 2.29
C ALA A 106 1.55 -11.35 1.11
N LYS A 107 0.68 -12.37 1.12
CA LYS A 107 0.62 -13.41 0.07
C LYS A 107 0.28 -12.84 -1.30
N TYR A 108 -0.67 -11.91 -1.35
CA TYR A 108 -1.14 -11.35 -2.61
C TYR A 108 -0.56 -9.96 -2.90
N GLY A 109 0.02 -9.31 -1.90
CA GLY A 109 0.73 -8.04 -2.09
C GLY A 109 2.11 -8.27 -2.70
N GLN A 110 2.37 -7.71 -3.85
CA GLN A 110 3.62 -7.90 -4.60
C GLN A 110 4.80 -7.08 -4.05
N SER A 111 4.84 -6.82 -2.75
CA SER A 111 5.94 -6.09 -2.12
C SER A 111 6.88 -7.05 -1.39
N PRO A 112 8.13 -7.21 -1.83
CA PRO A 112 9.11 -8.06 -1.14
C PRO A 112 9.28 -7.70 0.34
N ALA A 113 9.19 -6.41 0.70
CA ALA A 113 9.30 -5.95 2.08
C ALA A 113 8.23 -6.52 3.02
N MET A 114 7.10 -7.00 2.49
CA MET A 114 6.05 -7.63 3.29
C MET A 114 6.40 -9.03 3.79
N TRP A 115 7.38 -9.69 3.18
CA TRP A 115 7.83 -11.01 3.59
C TRP A 115 8.85 -10.97 4.74
N ILE A 116 9.51 -9.83 4.96
CA ILE A 116 10.53 -9.67 6.02
C ILE A 116 9.97 -9.98 7.41
N PRO A 117 8.82 -9.44 7.84
CA PRO A 117 8.25 -9.78 9.14
C PRO A 117 7.83 -11.25 9.25
N ILE A 118 7.39 -11.88 8.15
CA ILE A 118 7.05 -13.31 8.12
C ILE A 118 8.29 -14.15 8.37
N ALA A 119 9.38 -13.84 7.68
CA ALA A 119 10.65 -14.52 7.87
C ALA A 119 11.18 -14.34 9.30
N LEU A 120 11.11 -13.12 9.85
CA LEU A 120 11.51 -12.83 11.22
C LEU A 120 10.63 -13.57 12.24
N ALA A 121 9.31 -13.60 12.06
CA ALA A 121 8.40 -14.33 12.93
C ALA A 121 8.66 -15.85 12.88
N GLY A 122 8.98 -16.38 11.70
CA GLY A 122 9.40 -17.77 11.53
C GLY A 122 10.70 -18.08 12.29
N VAL A 123 11.71 -17.24 12.16
CA VAL A 123 13.00 -17.39 12.86
C VAL A 123 12.83 -17.29 14.38
N LEU A 124 12.05 -16.31 14.87
CA LEU A 124 11.79 -16.14 16.30
C LEU A 124 10.94 -17.29 16.86
N GLY A 125 9.95 -17.79 16.11
CA GLY A 125 9.15 -18.94 16.49
C GLY A 125 9.99 -20.23 16.61
N VAL A 126 10.93 -20.43 15.71
CA VAL A 126 11.90 -21.52 15.74
C VAL A 126 12.85 -21.38 16.93
N ALA A 127 13.37 -20.18 17.18
CA ALA A 127 14.26 -19.91 18.33
C ALA A 127 13.55 -20.12 19.68
N ALA A 128 12.24 -19.85 19.75
CA ALA A 128 11.44 -20.07 20.95
C ALA A 128 10.99 -21.55 21.11
N GLY A 129 11.37 -22.46 20.22
CA GLY A 129 10.98 -23.87 20.25
C GLY A 129 9.49 -24.13 19.99
N VAL A 130 8.76 -23.14 19.50
CA VAL A 130 7.37 -23.25 19.12
C VAL A 130 7.31 -23.73 17.68
N GLY A 131 6.81 -24.94 17.43
CA GLY A 131 6.59 -25.48 16.10
C GLY A 131 5.52 -24.67 15.36
N THR A 132 5.94 -23.68 14.57
CA THR A 132 5.01 -22.88 13.77
C THR A 132 4.89 -23.47 12.38
N ILE A 133 3.69 -23.86 11.98
CA ILE A 133 3.38 -24.26 10.60
C ILE A 133 3.05 -23.00 9.82
N VAL A 134 3.92 -22.62 8.91
CA VAL A 134 3.69 -21.46 8.02
C VAL A 134 3.43 -21.97 6.61
N MET A 135 2.25 -21.68 6.08
CA MET A 135 1.94 -21.96 4.68
C MET A 135 2.30 -20.74 3.82
N ILE A 136 3.28 -20.91 2.94
CA ILE A 136 3.71 -19.88 1.99
C ILE A 136 3.63 -20.49 0.57
N ASN A 137 2.83 -19.92 -0.31
CA ASN A 137 2.69 -20.34 -1.71
C ASN A 137 2.48 -21.86 -1.89
N ASN A 138 1.56 -22.46 -1.11
CA ASN A 138 1.24 -23.89 -1.12
C ASN A 138 2.35 -24.81 -0.57
N ILE A 139 3.40 -24.27 0.03
CA ILE A 139 4.43 -25.05 0.71
C ILE A 139 4.15 -25.01 2.21
N VAL A 140 3.95 -26.17 2.83
CA VAL A 140 3.86 -26.30 4.28
C VAL A 140 5.28 -26.43 4.83
N ILE A 141 5.74 -25.42 5.54
CA ILE A 141 7.01 -25.48 6.26
C ILE A 141 6.73 -25.93 7.68
N GLY A 142 6.92 -27.21 7.95
CA GLY A 142 6.90 -27.76 9.31
C GLY A 142 8.24 -27.48 9.99
N ALA A 143 8.23 -26.60 11.01
CA ALA A 143 9.44 -26.21 11.71
C ALA A 143 9.74 -27.15 12.89
N THR A 144 10.63 -28.13 12.69
CA THR A 144 11.64 -28.43 13.72
C THR A 144 12.78 -27.41 13.56
N VAL A 145 13.47 -27.01 14.64
CA VAL A 145 14.47 -25.92 14.61
C VAL A 145 15.46 -26.05 13.45
N THR A 146 15.92 -27.28 13.16
CA THR A 146 16.90 -27.55 12.09
C THR A 146 16.25 -27.53 10.68
N ALA A 147 15.05 -28.07 10.53
CA ALA A 147 14.35 -28.10 9.25
C ALA A 147 13.80 -26.72 8.85
N GLY A 148 13.40 -25.89 9.81
CA GLY A 148 12.92 -24.53 9.56
C GLY A 148 13.99 -23.60 8.97
N VAL A 149 15.24 -23.69 9.42
CA VAL A 149 16.35 -22.91 8.88
C VAL A 149 16.69 -23.34 7.45
N ILE A 150 16.72 -24.64 7.18
CA ILE A 150 17.00 -25.18 5.83
C ILE A 150 15.87 -24.81 4.87
N ALA A 151 14.62 -24.92 5.28
CA ALA A 151 13.46 -24.55 4.46
C ALA A 151 13.42 -23.05 4.17
N LEU A 152 13.80 -22.19 5.13
CA LEU A 152 13.88 -20.75 4.93
C LEU A 152 14.99 -20.39 3.92
N ILE A 153 16.16 -20.99 4.03
CA ILE A 153 17.28 -20.81 3.08
C ILE A 153 16.87 -21.26 1.70
N TYR A 154 16.26 -22.45 1.57
CA TYR A 154 15.76 -22.98 0.30
C TYR A 154 14.74 -22.03 -0.34
N PHE A 155 13.79 -21.54 0.43
CA PHE A 155 12.78 -20.58 -0.04
C PHE A 155 13.41 -19.27 -0.54
N ILE A 156 14.33 -18.68 0.23
CA ILE A 156 15.01 -17.42 -0.16
C ILE A 156 15.79 -17.60 -1.47
N THR A 157 16.43 -18.76 -1.67
CA THR A 157 17.24 -19.02 -2.86
C THR A 157 16.43 -19.38 -4.11
N HIS A 158 15.19 -19.89 -3.97
CA HIS A 158 14.37 -20.35 -5.10
C HIS A 158 13.14 -19.47 -5.40
N SER A 159 12.85 -18.46 -4.59
CA SER A 159 11.73 -17.53 -4.82
C SER A 159 12.01 -16.45 -5.90
N GLN A 160 13.19 -16.48 -6.51
CA GLN A 160 13.62 -15.53 -7.54
C GLN A 160 13.47 -16.09 -8.98
N GLN A 161 12.88 -17.26 -9.15
CA GLN A 161 12.49 -17.83 -10.43
C GLN A 161 10.98 -17.73 -10.64
#